data_5751590e8b8f0b112ad711b4c5e78902
#
_entry.id   5751590e8b8f0b112ad711b4c5e78902
#
_cell.length_a   1.000
_cell.length_b   1.000
_cell.length_c   1.000
_cell.angle_alpha   90.00
_cell.angle_beta   90.00
_cell.angle_gamma   90.00
#
_symmetry.space_group_name_H-M   'P 1'
#
loop_
_entity.id
_entity.type
_entity.pdbx_description
1 polymer ?
#
loop_
_entity_poly.entity_id
_entity_poly.type
_entity_poly.pdbx_seq_one_letter_code
_entity_poly.pdbx_strand_id
1 'polypeptide(L)'
;YSFFSVDAQTNGLDKEDVKVIKEIYDESLTSRDTYKLLDHLCNKIGHRLSGSIGASKAVEWTEMIMNSYSFDKIYKQDLFVPNWKRGDKEEVRIIGYKDEKLNVLALGMSVSTPKRGISAKVVEVQGIEDIEVLGRDKIKGKIVFFNRPTDQRLISTGSAYGGAVDQRTAGPTEAAKYGAVAVVIRSIGTAFDDVPHTGVTRYVEGIKK
;
A
#
# COMPACT_ATOMS: atom_id res chain seq x y z
N TYR A 1 28.36 -29.78 -25.06
CA TYR A 1 27.87 -28.64 -24.26
C TYR A 1 28.65 -27.41 -24.69
N SER A 2 28.03 -26.52 -25.49
CA SER A 2 28.60 -25.23 -25.87
C SER A 2 28.36 -24.24 -24.75
N PHE A 3 29.41 -23.78 -24.09
CA PHE A 3 29.35 -22.64 -23.20
C PHE A 3 29.23 -21.38 -24.06
N PHE A 4 28.07 -20.72 -24.02
CA PHE A 4 27.97 -19.34 -24.50
C PHE A 4 28.56 -18.44 -23.44
N SER A 5 29.79 -17.93 -23.69
CA SER A 5 30.28 -16.76 -22.95
C SER A 5 29.51 -15.54 -23.47
N VAL A 6 28.70 -14.95 -22.63
CA VAL A 6 28.12 -13.62 -22.88
C VAL A 6 29.23 -12.61 -22.57
N ASP A 7 29.97 -12.18 -23.60
CA ASP A 7 30.82 -10.99 -23.48
C ASP A 7 29.88 -9.78 -23.28
N ALA A 8 29.81 -9.30 -22.06
CA ALA A 8 29.19 -8.01 -21.79
C ALA A 8 30.00 -6.94 -22.55
N GLN A 9 29.39 -6.33 -23.56
CA GLN A 9 29.99 -5.24 -24.30
C GLN A 9 30.21 -4.06 -23.35
N THR A 10 31.44 -3.86 -22.90
CA THR A 10 31.88 -2.69 -22.12
C THR A 10 32.15 -1.47 -23.01
N ASN A 11 31.40 -1.32 -24.09
CA ASN A 11 31.58 -0.22 -25.02
C ASN A 11 31.34 1.13 -24.32
N GLY A 12 32.44 1.80 -23.97
CA GLY A 12 32.42 3.17 -23.42
C GLY A 12 32.91 3.33 -21.98
N LEU A 13 33.16 2.24 -21.24
CA LEU A 13 33.77 2.32 -19.90
C LEU A 13 35.27 2.16 -20.01
N ASP A 14 36.05 2.97 -19.29
CA ASP A 14 37.48 2.75 -19.16
C ASP A 14 37.76 1.62 -18.16
N LYS A 15 39.03 1.19 -18.09
CA LYS A 15 39.45 0.07 -17.22
C LYS A 15 39.28 0.39 -15.73
N GLU A 16 39.39 1.66 -15.36
CA GLU A 16 39.24 2.10 -13.97
C GLU A 16 37.76 2.08 -13.58
N ASP A 17 36.89 2.52 -14.45
CA ASP A 17 35.41 2.44 -14.23
C ASP A 17 34.98 0.98 -14.04
N VAL A 18 35.45 0.06 -14.87
CA VAL A 18 35.15 -1.38 -14.77
C VAL A 18 35.63 -1.95 -13.43
N LYS A 19 36.80 -1.55 -12.98
CA LYS A 19 37.34 -1.97 -11.68
C LYS A 19 36.52 -1.47 -10.53
N VAL A 20 36.17 -0.18 -10.52
CA VAL A 20 35.34 0.44 -9.48
C VAL A 20 33.95 -0.21 -9.43
N ILE A 21 33.32 -0.43 -10.58
CA ILE A 21 32.03 -1.11 -10.65
C ILE A 21 32.13 -2.52 -10.05
N LYS A 22 33.20 -3.27 -10.39
CA LYS A 22 33.42 -4.60 -9.83
C LYS A 22 33.58 -4.56 -8.32
N GLU A 23 34.35 -3.63 -7.78
CA GLU A 23 34.51 -3.45 -6.32
C GLU A 23 33.21 -3.13 -5.62
N ILE A 24 32.33 -2.30 -6.22
CA ILE A 24 30.97 -2.02 -5.70
C ILE A 24 30.14 -3.30 -5.65
N TYR A 25 30.18 -4.12 -6.71
CA TYR A 25 29.44 -5.39 -6.74
C TYR A 25 29.99 -6.38 -5.71
N ASP A 26 31.29 -6.53 -5.61
CA ASP A 26 31.95 -7.44 -4.68
C ASP A 26 31.60 -7.06 -3.23
N GLU A 27 31.66 -5.77 -2.88
CA GLU A 27 31.24 -5.26 -1.57
C GLU A 27 29.74 -5.51 -1.32
N SER A 28 28.88 -5.21 -2.28
CA SER A 28 27.42 -5.38 -2.13
C SER A 28 27.01 -6.84 -1.94
N LEU A 29 27.73 -7.78 -2.56
CA LEU A 29 27.43 -9.21 -2.49
C LEU A 29 28.02 -9.89 -1.25
N THR A 30 29.09 -9.34 -0.68
CA THR A 30 29.82 -9.95 0.45
C THR A 30 29.51 -9.28 1.77
N SER A 31 29.26 -7.97 1.78
CA SER A 31 28.87 -7.21 2.97
C SER A 31 27.46 -7.59 3.44
N ARG A 32 27.29 -7.70 4.75
CA ARG A 32 25.97 -7.87 5.40
C ARG A 32 25.41 -6.57 5.94
N ASP A 33 25.99 -5.43 5.62
CA ASP A 33 25.61 -4.17 6.24
C ASP A 33 24.20 -3.72 5.84
N THR A 34 23.84 -3.90 4.58
CA THR A 34 22.46 -3.66 4.13
C THR A 34 21.44 -4.47 4.93
N TYR A 35 21.74 -5.75 5.20
CA TYR A 35 20.87 -6.59 6.01
C TYR A 35 20.78 -6.11 7.46
N LYS A 36 21.91 -5.71 8.06
CA LYS A 36 21.94 -5.16 9.43
C LYS A 36 21.14 -3.86 9.54
N LEU A 37 21.30 -2.99 8.54
CA LEU A 37 20.52 -1.74 8.48
C LEU A 37 19.02 -2.03 8.36
N LEU A 38 18.63 -2.97 7.50
CA LEU A 38 17.24 -3.38 7.36
C LEU A 38 16.70 -4.02 8.64
N ASP A 39 17.49 -4.89 9.29
CA ASP A 39 17.13 -5.49 10.58
C ASP A 39 16.86 -4.44 11.65
N HIS A 40 17.74 -3.45 11.78
CA HIS A 40 17.54 -2.35 12.72
C HIS A 40 16.26 -1.56 12.40
N LEU A 41 16.08 -1.20 11.13
CA LEU A 41 14.92 -0.44 10.68
C LEU A 41 13.59 -1.18 10.93
N CYS A 42 13.57 -2.49 10.70
CA CYS A 42 12.35 -3.30 10.87
C CYS A 42 12.10 -3.72 12.31
N ASN A 43 13.15 -4.15 13.04
CA ASN A 43 13.02 -4.80 14.32
C ASN A 43 13.31 -3.89 15.54
N LYS A 44 14.01 -2.77 15.35
CA LYS A 44 14.30 -1.81 16.43
C LYS A 44 13.43 -0.54 16.32
N ILE A 45 13.26 -0.01 15.12
CA ILE A 45 12.40 1.16 14.88
C ILE A 45 10.95 0.73 14.64
N GLY A 46 10.73 -0.32 13.85
CA GLY A 46 9.41 -0.89 13.60
C GLY A 46 8.61 -0.14 12.52
N HIS A 47 7.30 -0.06 12.68
CA HIS A 47 6.41 0.58 11.71
C HIS A 47 6.63 2.09 11.62
N ARG A 48 6.56 2.61 10.38
CA ARG A 48 7.00 3.99 10.04
C ARG A 48 6.02 4.67 9.09
N LEU A 49 4.73 4.67 9.45
CA LEU A 49 3.75 5.44 8.68
C LEU A 49 4.17 6.92 8.67
N SER A 50 3.94 7.61 7.55
CA SER A 50 4.27 9.02 7.40
C SER A 50 3.68 9.86 8.55
N GLY A 51 4.46 10.80 9.07
CA GLY A 51 4.07 11.64 10.21
C GLY A 51 4.02 10.93 11.57
N SER A 52 4.40 9.65 11.66
CA SER A 52 4.46 8.92 12.92
C SER A 52 5.78 9.11 13.67
N ILE A 53 5.78 8.81 14.97
CA ILE A 53 7.00 8.79 15.79
C ILE A 53 8.03 7.81 15.20
N GLY A 54 7.58 6.67 14.68
CA GLY A 54 8.46 5.71 14.03
C GLY A 54 9.14 6.28 12.78
N ALA A 55 8.42 7.09 11.98
CA ALA A 55 9.01 7.78 10.85
C ALA A 55 10.09 8.79 11.28
N SER A 56 9.81 9.60 12.33
CA SER A 56 10.81 10.54 12.87
C SER A 56 12.05 9.83 13.38
N LYS A 57 11.89 8.75 14.15
CA LYS A 57 13.02 7.94 14.62
C LYS A 57 13.84 7.35 13.47
N ALA A 58 13.18 6.94 12.37
CA ALA A 58 13.88 6.43 11.21
C ALA A 58 14.71 7.51 10.52
N VAL A 59 14.20 8.74 10.41
CA VAL A 59 14.94 9.88 9.85
C VAL A 59 16.18 10.20 10.69
N GLU A 60 16.02 10.32 12.01
CA GLU A 60 17.12 10.58 12.94
C GLU A 60 18.19 9.47 12.87
N TRP A 61 17.76 8.23 12.89
CA TRP A 61 18.67 7.08 12.77
C TRP A 61 19.38 7.05 11.42
N THR A 62 18.68 7.32 10.32
CA THR A 62 19.29 7.37 8.98
C THR A 62 20.33 8.49 8.90
N GLU A 63 20.05 9.67 9.44
CA GLU A 63 21.03 10.76 9.52
C GLU A 63 22.30 10.33 10.28
N MET A 64 22.14 9.66 11.43
CA MET A 64 23.28 9.14 12.20
C MET A 64 24.10 8.14 11.39
N ILE A 65 23.45 7.21 10.67
CA ILE A 65 24.13 6.24 9.82
C ILE A 65 24.83 6.94 8.66
N MET A 66 24.20 7.88 7.98
CA MET A 66 24.82 8.62 6.87
C MET A 66 26.04 9.41 7.35
N ASN A 67 25.99 10.00 8.56
CA ASN A 67 27.13 10.68 9.15
C ASN A 67 28.30 9.74 9.51
N SER A 68 28.09 8.43 9.60
CA SER A 68 29.17 7.47 9.79
C SER A 68 29.90 7.09 8.47
N TYR A 69 29.38 7.51 7.33
CA TYR A 69 30.01 7.37 6.03
C TYR A 69 30.68 8.67 5.61
N SER A 70 31.66 8.59 4.70
CA SER A 70 32.43 9.75 4.22
C SER A 70 31.71 10.47 3.08
N PHE A 71 30.47 10.89 3.29
CA PHE A 71 29.74 11.72 2.32
C PHE A 71 30.18 13.19 2.40
N ASP A 72 30.33 13.86 1.26
CA ASP A 72 30.70 15.27 1.19
C ASP A 72 29.64 16.18 1.81
N LYS A 73 28.37 15.80 1.74
CA LYS A 73 27.26 16.56 2.27
C LYS A 73 26.07 15.69 2.64
N ILE A 74 25.53 15.96 3.84
CA ILE A 74 24.30 15.36 4.34
C ILE A 74 23.35 16.49 4.71
N TYR A 75 22.08 16.41 4.32
CA TYR A 75 21.08 17.41 4.67
C TYR A 75 19.70 16.75 4.78
N LYS A 76 18.82 17.38 5.55
CA LYS A 76 17.40 17.05 5.65
C LYS A 76 16.57 18.07 4.89
N GLN A 77 15.51 17.63 4.28
CA GLN A 77 14.52 18.48 3.63
C GLN A 77 13.21 18.38 4.40
N ASP A 78 12.71 19.52 4.86
CA ASP A 78 11.41 19.59 5.50
C ASP A 78 10.28 19.42 4.47
N LEU A 79 9.28 18.61 4.83
CA LEU A 79 8.12 18.38 3.98
C LEU A 79 6.88 18.10 4.83
N PHE A 80 5.71 18.45 4.29
CA PHE A 80 4.43 18.12 4.91
C PHE A 80 3.94 16.76 4.42
N VAL A 81 3.56 15.90 5.38
CA VAL A 81 3.05 14.57 5.09
C VAL A 81 1.75 14.30 5.81
N PRO A 82 0.86 13.48 5.25
CA PRO A 82 -0.32 13.02 5.97
C PRO A 82 0.07 12.26 7.24
N ASN A 83 -0.61 12.57 8.36
CA ASN A 83 -0.47 11.82 9.60
C ASN A 83 -1.76 11.07 9.89
N TRP A 84 -1.82 9.81 9.48
CA TRP A 84 -2.93 8.91 9.76
C TRP A 84 -2.49 7.83 10.74
N LYS A 85 -3.30 7.61 11.76
CA LYS A 85 -3.07 6.56 12.76
C LYS A 85 -4.18 5.51 12.64
N ARG A 86 -3.78 4.24 12.58
CA ARG A 86 -4.72 3.14 12.74
C ARG A 86 -5.30 3.18 14.16
N GLY A 87 -6.61 3.03 14.26
CA GLY A 87 -7.31 2.91 15.54
C GLY A 87 -7.24 1.51 16.12
N ASP A 88 -8.24 1.17 16.91
CA ASP A 88 -8.44 -0.17 17.44
C ASP A 88 -8.70 -1.18 16.31
N LYS A 89 -8.69 -2.48 16.65
CA LYS A 89 -8.93 -3.54 15.67
C LYS A 89 -10.32 -3.38 15.04
N GLU A 90 -10.34 -3.39 13.74
CA GLU A 90 -11.55 -3.26 12.93
C GLU A 90 -12.46 -4.49 13.10
N GLU A 91 -13.76 -4.27 13.11
CA GLU A 91 -14.75 -5.34 13.15
C GLU A 91 -15.82 -5.15 12.09
N VAL A 92 -16.04 -6.17 11.28
CA VAL A 92 -17.15 -6.27 10.33
C VAL A 92 -17.87 -7.60 10.52
N ARG A 93 -19.19 -7.58 10.52
CA ARG A 93 -20.04 -8.78 10.65
C ARG A 93 -21.16 -8.76 9.62
N ILE A 94 -21.51 -9.92 9.11
CA ILE A 94 -22.73 -10.15 8.33
C ILE A 94 -23.85 -10.48 9.33
N ILE A 95 -24.85 -9.63 9.41
CA ILE A 95 -25.98 -9.78 10.32
C ILE A 95 -27.11 -10.53 9.62
N GLY A 96 -27.73 -11.49 10.31
CA GLY A 96 -28.90 -12.23 9.82
C GLY A 96 -28.58 -13.50 9.04
N TYR A 97 -27.31 -13.77 8.75
CA TYR A 97 -26.83 -15.05 8.24
C TYR A 97 -25.61 -15.50 9.07
N LYS A 98 -25.84 -16.40 10.04
CA LYS A 98 -24.83 -16.97 10.95
C LYS A 98 -23.98 -15.96 11.75
N ASP A 99 -24.32 -14.68 11.77
CA ASP A 99 -23.55 -13.60 12.41
C ASP A 99 -22.02 -13.71 12.17
N GLU A 100 -21.64 -13.93 10.93
CA GLU A 100 -20.29 -14.20 10.52
C GLU A 100 -19.39 -12.96 10.66
N LYS A 101 -18.27 -13.14 11.38
CA LYS A 101 -17.24 -12.11 11.49
C LYS A 101 -16.28 -12.23 10.31
N LEU A 102 -16.05 -11.11 9.63
CA LEU A 102 -15.13 -11.03 8.50
C LEU A 102 -13.75 -10.54 8.95
N ASN A 103 -12.70 -11.09 8.36
CA ASN A 103 -11.36 -10.54 8.46
C ASN A 103 -11.26 -9.30 7.58
N VAL A 104 -11.05 -8.15 8.21
CA VAL A 104 -10.99 -6.86 7.54
C VAL A 104 -9.84 -6.02 8.07
N LEU A 105 -9.41 -5.06 7.26
CA LEU A 105 -8.38 -4.10 7.63
C LEU A 105 -8.75 -2.73 7.05
N ALA A 106 -8.75 -1.70 7.89
CA ALA A 106 -9.04 -0.33 7.46
C ALA A 106 -8.01 0.16 6.44
N LEU A 107 -8.48 0.82 5.41
CA LEU A 107 -7.62 1.48 4.44
C LEU A 107 -6.94 2.70 5.08
N GLY A 108 -5.69 2.91 4.76
CA GLY A 108 -4.98 4.13 5.14
C GLY A 108 -5.75 5.36 4.68
N MET A 109 -5.77 6.40 5.49
CA MET A 109 -6.54 7.63 5.32
C MET A 109 -8.06 7.50 5.53
N SER A 110 -8.61 6.29 5.77
CA SER A 110 -10.02 6.14 6.10
C SER A 110 -10.38 6.83 7.43
N VAL A 111 -11.62 7.26 7.54
CA VAL A 111 -12.16 7.86 8.77
C VAL A 111 -12.85 6.81 9.64
N SER A 112 -12.83 7.05 10.96
CA SER A 112 -13.47 6.14 11.90
C SER A 112 -14.98 6.14 11.75
N THR A 113 -15.61 4.98 11.96
CA THR A 113 -17.05 4.89 12.16
C THR A 113 -17.46 5.52 13.50
N PRO A 114 -18.72 5.93 13.67
CA PRO A 114 -19.24 6.28 15.00
C PRO A 114 -19.01 5.13 16.01
N LYS A 115 -18.96 5.43 17.31
CA LYS A 115 -18.74 4.42 18.37
C LYS A 115 -19.71 3.23 18.32
N ARG A 116 -20.94 3.45 17.87
CA ARG A 116 -21.97 2.40 17.70
C ARG A 116 -21.78 1.56 16.42
N GLY A 117 -20.79 1.89 15.60
CA GLY A 117 -20.62 1.32 14.27
C GLY A 117 -21.63 1.81 13.24
N ILE A 118 -21.63 1.17 12.08
CA ILE A 118 -22.57 1.40 10.98
C ILE A 118 -23.22 0.06 10.64
N SER A 119 -24.55 0.02 10.63
CA SER A 119 -25.30 -1.15 10.15
C SER A 119 -26.20 -0.72 9.01
N ALA A 120 -26.05 -1.34 7.85
CA ALA A 120 -26.81 -1.01 6.65
C ALA A 120 -26.87 -2.21 5.69
N LYS A 121 -27.80 -2.16 4.75
CA LYS A 121 -27.85 -3.12 3.63
C LYS A 121 -26.62 -2.94 2.74
N VAL A 122 -26.15 -4.05 2.17
CA VAL A 122 -25.04 -4.07 1.23
C VAL A 122 -25.56 -3.99 -0.20
N VAL A 123 -24.84 -3.27 -1.05
CA VAL A 123 -24.97 -3.34 -2.51
C VAL A 123 -23.62 -3.73 -3.08
N GLU A 124 -23.59 -4.80 -3.87
CA GLU A 124 -22.39 -5.28 -4.54
C GLU A 124 -22.23 -4.60 -5.89
N VAL A 125 -20.98 -4.27 -6.22
CA VAL A 125 -20.55 -3.69 -7.49
C VAL A 125 -19.24 -4.33 -7.95
N GLN A 126 -19.01 -4.40 -9.26
CA GLN A 126 -17.76 -4.91 -9.83
C GLN A 126 -16.76 -3.80 -10.13
N GLY A 127 -17.22 -2.56 -10.25
CA GLY A 127 -16.35 -1.41 -10.55
C GLY A 127 -16.97 -0.08 -10.16
N ILE A 128 -16.24 0.98 -10.42
CA ILE A 128 -16.69 2.35 -10.17
C ILE A 128 -17.85 2.71 -11.09
N GLU A 129 -17.85 2.20 -12.31
CA GLU A 129 -18.86 2.44 -13.35
C GLU A 129 -20.24 1.98 -12.90
N ASP A 130 -20.31 0.89 -12.14
CA ASP A 130 -21.59 0.37 -11.60
C ASP A 130 -22.26 1.35 -10.63
N ILE A 131 -21.48 2.21 -9.98
CA ILE A 131 -21.98 3.23 -9.06
C ILE A 131 -22.89 4.23 -9.80
N GLU A 132 -22.43 4.67 -10.97
CA GLU A 132 -23.20 5.59 -11.82
C GLU A 132 -24.47 4.91 -12.38
N VAL A 133 -24.33 3.66 -12.87
CA VAL A 133 -25.46 2.88 -13.41
C VAL A 133 -26.53 2.62 -12.37
N LEU A 134 -26.15 2.28 -11.14
CA LEU A 134 -27.10 2.04 -10.03
C LEU A 134 -27.74 3.33 -9.55
N GLY A 135 -27.03 4.41 -9.60
CA GLY A 135 -27.49 5.73 -9.18
C GLY A 135 -27.75 5.86 -7.67
N ARG A 136 -28.11 7.06 -7.27
CA ARG A 136 -28.29 7.43 -5.86
C ARG A 136 -29.37 6.60 -5.14
N ASP A 137 -30.44 6.24 -5.83
CA ASP A 137 -31.57 5.53 -5.22
C ASP A 137 -31.19 4.11 -4.75
N LYS A 138 -30.27 3.49 -5.42
CA LYS A 138 -29.78 2.14 -5.05
C LYS A 138 -28.63 2.16 -4.06
N ILE A 139 -27.90 3.28 -3.95
CA ILE A 139 -26.66 3.39 -3.15
C ILE A 139 -26.86 4.14 -1.85
N LYS A 140 -27.69 5.19 -1.83
CA LYS A 140 -27.89 6.04 -0.65
C LYS A 140 -28.24 5.22 0.60
N GLY A 141 -27.47 5.45 1.67
CA GLY A 141 -27.68 4.80 2.96
C GLY A 141 -27.24 3.33 3.02
N LYS A 142 -26.53 2.83 2.01
CA LYS A 142 -26.04 1.45 1.97
C LYS A 142 -24.52 1.39 2.13
N ILE A 143 -24.04 0.20 2.44
CA ILE A 143 -22.62 -0.16 2.35
C ILE A 143 -22.37 -0.65 0.92
N VAL A 144 -21.43 -0.06 0.21
CA VAL A 144 -21.02 -0.52 -1.13
C VAL A 144 -19.91 -1.53 -0.98
N PHE A 145 -20.09 -2.70 -1.58
CA PHE A 145 -19.07 -3.75 -1.64
C PHE A 145 -18.52 -3.85 -3.06
N PHE A 146 -17.28 -3.40 -3.22
CA PHE A 146 -16.53 -3.58 -4.47
C PHE A 146 -15.95 -4.98 -4.51
N ASN A 147 -16.40 -5.80 -5.45
CA ASN A 147 -16.08 -7.24 -5.53
C ASN A 147 -15.34 -7.64 -6.81
N ARG A 148 -14.78 -6.70 -7.60
CA ARG A 148 -13.99 -7.03 -8.78
C ARG A 148 -12.71 -7.76 -8.38
N PRO A 149 -12.48 -9.00 -8.83
CA PRO A 149 -11.27 -9.75 -8.54
C PRO A 149 -10.08 -9.19 -9.34
N THR A 150 -8.88 -9.46 -8.87
CA THR A 150 -7.65 -9.29 -9.65
C THR A 150 -7.63 -10.29 -10.81
N ASP A 151 -7.32 -9.86 -12.01
CA ASP A 151 -7.29 -10.73 -13.20
C ASP A 151 -6.08 -11.68 -13.15
N GLN A 152 -6.35 -12.95 -12.84
CA GLN A 152 -5.33 -13.99 -12.71
C GLN A 152 -4.76 -14.48 -14.04
N ARG A 153 -5.34 -14.08 -15.19
CA ARG A 153 -4.87 -14.46 -16.52
C ARG A 153 -3.65 -13.62 -16.94
N LEU A 154 -3.40 -12.51 -16.27
CA LEU A 154 -2.29 -11.62 -16.58
C LEU A 154 -0.99 -12.14 -15.96
N ILE A 155 0.02 -12.36 -16.79
CA ILE A 155 1.36 -12.76 -16.35
C ILE A 155 2.01 -11.65 -15.53
N SER A 156 1.81 -10.39 -15.93
CA SER A 156 2.27 -9.23 -15.17
C SER A 156 1.38 -8.99 -13.96
N THR A 157 1.87 -9.31 -12.78
CA THR A 157 1.18 -9.05 -11.51
C THR A 157 0.93 -7.57 -11.27
N GLY A 158 1.82 -6.69 -11.74
CA GLY A 158 1.64 -5.24 -11.69
C GLY A 158 0.46 -4.77 -12.53
N SER A 159 0.27 -5.32 -13.73
CA SER A 159 -0.88 -5.02 -14.59
C SER A 159 -2.19 -5.55 -13.98
N ALA A 160 -2.16 -6.76 -13.43
CA ALA A 160 -3.30 -7.35 -12.76
C ALA A 160 -3.76 -6.53 -11.54
N TYR A 161 -2.80 -6.07 -10.74
CA TYR A 161 -3.04 -5.17 -9.62
C TYR A 161 -3.58 -3.81 -10.08
N GLY A 162 -2.96 -3.21 -11.10
CA GLY A 162 -3.38 -1.94 -11.70
C GLY A 162 -4.83 -1.95 -12.17
N GLY A 163 -5.29 -3.08 -12.73
CA GLY A 163 -6.67 -3.29 -13.17
C GLY A 163 -7.71 -3.40 -12.04
N ALA A 164 -7.29 -3.51 -10.78
CA ALA A 164 -8.19 -3.67 -9.64
C ALA A 164 -8.06 -2.57 -8.58
N VAL A 165 -7.00 -1.78 -8.60
CA VAL A 165 -6.63 -0.87 -7.50
C VAL A 165 -7.53 0.38 -7.38
N ASP A 166 -8.19 0.79 -8.44
CA ASP A 166 -9.12 1.93 -8.48
C ASP A 166 -10.28 1.78 -7.48
N GLN A 167 -10.80 0.56 -7.30
CA GLN A 167 -11.81 0.24 -6.28
C GLN A 167 -11.40 0.72 -4.89
N ARG A 168 -10.11 0.59 -4.56
CA ARG A 168 -9.56 1.00 -3.27
C ARG A 168 -9.24 2.49 -3.23
N THR A 169 -8.63 3.01 -4.28
CA THR A 169 -8.13 4.39 -4.25
C THR A 169 -9.22 5.42 -4.47
N ALA A 170 -10.16 5.17 -5.38
CA ALA A 170 -11.22 6.09 -5.75
C ALA A 170 -12.63 5.62 -5.32
N GLY A 171 -12.84 4.31 -5.20
CA GLY A 171 -14.15 3.72 -4.88
C GLY A 171 -14.87 4.37 -3.70
N PRO A 172 -14.22 4.61 -2.54
CA PRO A 172 -14.86 5.28 -1.42
C PRO A 172 -15.39 6.68 -1.76
N THR A 173 -14.63 7.46 -2.50
CA THR A 173 -15.06 8.80 -2.95
C THR A 173 -16.24 8.71 -3.91
N GLU A 174 -16.17 7.82 -4.88
CA GLU A 174 -17.25 7.66 -5.88
C GLU A 174 -18.55 7.18 -5.20
N ALA A 175 -18.47 6.19 -4.33
CA ALA A 175 -19.62 5.73 -3.57
C ALA A 175 -20.22 6.82 -2.66
N ALA A 176 -19.38 7.66 -2.05
CA ALA A 176 -19.82 8.76 -1.20
C ALA A 176 -20.62 9.83 -1.96
N LYS A 177 -20.28 10.12 -3.23
CA LYS A 177 -21.04 11.04 -4.10
C LYS A 177 -22.52 10.62 -4.21
N TYR A 178 -22.78 9.32 -4.20
CA TYR A 178 -24.13 8.74 -4.28
C TYR A 178 -24.75 8.46 -2.91
N GLY A 179 -24.05 8.82 -1.82
CA GLY A 179 -24.58 8.75 -0.46
C GLY A 179 -24.42 7.40 0.22
N ALA A 180 -23.46 6.59 -0.19
CA ALA A 180 -23.02 5.41 0.56
C ALA A 180 -22.61 5.82 2.00
N VAL A 181 -22.84 4.94 2.98
CA VAL A 181 -22.49 5.18 4.38
C VAL A 181 -21.17 4.50 4.78
N ALA A 182 -20.73 3.50 4.02
CA ALA A 182 -19.44 2.87 4.13
C ALA A 182 -19.10 2.12 2.83
N VAL A 183 -17.84 1.73 2.70
CA VAL A 183 -17.35 0.93 1.58
C VAL A 183 -16.55 -0.25 2.12
N VAL A 184 -16.77 -1.41 1.55
CA VAL A 184 -15.96 -2.62 1.73
C VAL A 184 -15.39 -3.02 0.38
N ILE A 185 -14.15 -3.46 0.37
CA ILE A 185 -13.43 -3.76 -0.87
C ILE A 185 -12.82 -5.15 -0.75
N ARG A 186 -13.03 -5.97 -1.77
CA ARG A 186 -12.35 -7.26 -1.90
C ARG A 186 -10.85 -7.04 -1.87
N SER A 187 -10.13 -7.88 -1.13
CA SER A 187 -8.67 -7.87 -1.13
C SER A 187 -8.12 -7.94 -2.56
N ILE A 188 -7.21 -7.01 -2.88
CA ILE A 188 -6.56 -6.93 -4.19
C ILE A 188 -5.34 -7.85 -4.16
N GLY A 189 -5.46 -9.02 -4.74
CA GLY A 189 -4.41 -10.02 -4.76
C GLY A 189 -4.86 -11.27 -5.52
N THR A 190 -3.93 -12.15 -5.80
CA THR A 190 -4.17 -13.43 -6.47
C THR A 190 -4.34 -14.58 -5.48
N ALA A 191 -3.92 -14.39 -4.22
CA ALA A 191 -4.13 -15.36 -3.15
C ALA A 191 -5.60 -15.31 -2.67
N PHE A 192 -6.12 -16.49 -2.34
CA PHE A 192 -7.42 -16.64 -1.69
C PHE A 192 -7.18 -17.13 -0.26
N ASP A 193 -6.92 -16.17 0.63
CA ASP A 193 -6.58 -16.41 2.03
C ASP A 193 -7.32 -15.43 2.96
N ASP A 194 -7.11 -15.59 4.27
CA ASP A 194 -7.70 -14.75 5.30
C ASP A 194 -6.86 -13.52 5.66
N VAL A 195 -5.88 -13.15 4.81
CA VAL A 195 -5.02 -11.99 5.04
C VAL A 195 -5.54 -10.80 4.24
N PRO A 196 -6.21 -9.82 4.88
CA PRO A 196 -6.75 -8.66 4.17
C PRO A 196 -5.61 -7.83 3.57
N HIS A 197 -5.68 -7.59 2.26
CA HIS A 197 -4.79 -6.65 1.58
C HIS A 197 -5.24 -5.22 1.89
N THR A 198 -4.31 -4.37 2.32
CA THR A 198 -4.58 -2.97 2.62
C THR A 198 -3.75 -2.03 1.73
N GLY A 199 -4.04 -0.76 1.82
CA GLY A 199 -3.33 0.34 1.17
C GLY A 199 -4.01 1.65 1.50
N VAL A 200 -3.77 2.67 0.70
CA VAL A 200 -4.31 4.02 0.92
C VAL A 200 -5.55 4.23 0.05
N THR A 201 -6.59 4.84 0.63
CA THR A 201 -7.68 5.47 -0.12
C THR A 201 -7.43 6.96 -0.30
N ARG A 202 -8.04 7.57 -1.31
CA ARG A 202 -7.92 9.01 -1.60
C ARG A 202 -9.30 9.62 -1.51
N TYR A 203 -9.38 10.75 -0.82
CA TYR A 203 -10.59 11.56 -0.78
C TYR A 203 -10.40 12.81 -1.64
N VAL A 204 -11.49 13.23 -2.26
CA VAL A 204 -11.56 14.48 -3.00
C VAL A 204 -12.17 15.55 -2.09
N GLU A 205 -11.62 16.75 -2.14
CA GLU A 205 -12.12 17.89 -1.38
C GLU A 205 -13.60 18.17 -1.72
N GLY A 206 -14.36 18.54 -0.71
CA GLY A 206 -15.81 18.79 -0.87
C GLY A 206 -16.70 17.54 -0.87
N ILE A 207 -16.14 16.34 -0.94
CA ILE A 207 -16.90 15.10 -0.80
C ILE A 207 -16.87 14.64 0.66
N LYS A 208 -18.05 14.33 1.23
CA LYS A 208 -18.16 13.83 2.60
C LYS A 208 -17.38 12.49 2.71
N LYS A 209 -16.54 12.42 3.73
CA LYS A 209 -15.81 11.21 4.08
C LYS A 209 -16.67 10.26 4.90
#